data_26ebf2625e40d25b1e16669c0e16867b
#
_entry.id   26ebf2625e40d25b1e16669c0e16867b
#
_cell.length_a   1.000
_cell.length_b   1.000
_cell.length_c   1.000
_cell.angle_alpha   90.00
_cell.angle_beta   90.00
_cell.angle_gamma   90.00
#
_symmetry.space_group_name_H-M   'P 1'
#
loop_
_entity.id
_entity.type
_entity.pdbx_description
1 polymer ?
#
loop_
_entity_poly.entity_id
_entity_poly.type
_entity_poly.pdbx_seq_one_letter_code
_entity_poly.pdbx_strand_id
1 'polypeptide(L)'
;MTENFNARKRIRKSFQRIDNIAEMPNLIEVQRLSYDLFLQKNISHDERLNKGLENVFRGVFPIHDYSESSTIEYISYSFDEPKFDTGECIQRSLTYAAPLKVTLRLIVYDVDEENETRSIKDVKEQDVYMGDLPLMTSNGTFITVSYTHLTLPTKA
;
A
#
# COMPACT_ATOMS: atom_id res chain seq x y z
N MET A 1 -28.45 -73.34 0.58
CA MET A 1 -27.23 -72.61 0.90
C MET A 1 -27.42 -71.19 0.40
N THR A 2 -27.80 -70.29 1.28
CA THR A 2 -27.94 -68.90 0.98
C THR A 2 -26.57 -68.21 1.14
N GLU A 3 -25.92 -67.96 0.03
CA GLU A 3 -24.67 -67.19 0.04
C GLU A 3 -24.90 -65.80 0.58
N ASN A 4 -24.26 -65.50 1.67
CA ASN A 4 -24.29 -64.21 2.34
C ASN A 4 -23.54 -63.20 1.51
N PHE A 5 -24.22 -62.43 0.68
CA PHE A 5 -23.67 -61.34 -0.10
C PHE A 5 -23.02 -60.20 0.72
N ASN A 6 -23.20 -60.21 2.05
CA ASN A 6 -22.65 -59.22 2.94
C ASN A 6 -21.19 -59.43 3.33
N ALA A 7 -20.56 -60.53 2.89
CA ALA A 7 -19.20 -60.88 3.31
C ALA A 7 -18.08 -60.22 2.44
N ARG A 8 -18.45 -59.58 1.33
CA ARG A 8 -17.45 -58.84 0.51
C ARG A 8 -17.43 -57.36 0.85
N LYS A 9 -17.05 -57.02 2.09
CA LYS A 9 -16.59 -55.64 2.37
C LYS A 9 -15.43 -55.35 1.44
N ARG A 10 -15.62 -54.37 0.53
CA ARG A 10 -14.54 -53.83 -0.25
C ARG A 10 -13.44 -53.37 0.70
N ILE A 11 -12.33 -54.06 0.76
CA ILE A 11 -11.14 -53.62 1.49
C ILE A 11 -10.60 -52.42 0.71
N ARG A 12 -10.87 -51.22 1.18
CA ARG A 12 -10.24 -50.02 0.63
C ARG A 12 -8.78 -50.05 1.04
N LYS A 13 -7.86 -50.22 0.08
CA LYS A 13 -6.44 -49.96 0.33
C LYS A 13 -6.31 -48.48 0.65
N SER A 14 -5.92 -48.15 1.86
CA SER A 14 -5.43 -46.85 2.23
C SER A 14 -4.03 -46.77 1.65
N PHE A 15 -3.83 -45.94 0.61
CA PHE A 15 -2.49 -45.54 0.23
C PHE A 15 -1.97 -44.68 1.35
N GLN A 16 -0.90 -45.12 2.00
CA GLN A 16 -0.32 -44.45 3.13
C GLN A 16 -0.06 -42.99 2.77
N ARG A 17 -0.42 -42.06 3.65
CA ARG A 17 -0.13 -40.65 3.49
C ARG A 17 1.40 -40.54 3.46
N ILE A 18 1.94 -40.15 2.31
CA ILE A 18 3.36 -39.86 2.18
C ILE A 18 3.57 -38.55 2.94
N ASP A 19 4.50 -38.56 3.90
CA ASP A 19 4.88 -37.35 4.61
C ASP A 19 5.39 -36.31 3.61
N ASN A 20 5.00 -35.06 3.79
CA ASN A 20 5.44 -33.99 2.93
C ASN A 20 6.95 -33.87 3.03
N ILE A 21 7.65 -34.09 1.94
CA ILE A 21 9.12 -33.94 1.84
C ILE A 21 9.49 -32.46 1.91
N ALA A 22 8.61 -31.57 1.46
CA ALA A 22 8.76 -30.13 1.52
C ALA A 22 7.41 -29.47 1.76
N GLU A 23 7.40 -28.37 2.51
CA GLU A 23 6.22 -27.55 2.66
C GLU A 23 5.84 -26.92 1.32
N MET A 24 4.54 -26.84 1.06
CA MET A 24 4.04 -26.15 -0.13
C MET A 24 4.35 -24.66 -0.03
N PRO A 25 5.07 -24.07 -0.97
CA PRO A 25 5.37 -22.65 -0.92
C PRO A 25 4.09 -21.82 -1.02
N ASN A 26 4.08 -20.68 -0.36
CA ASN A 26 2.96 -19.74 -0.46
C ASN A 26 2.97 -19.09 -1.85
N LEU A 27 2.01 -19.44 -2.70
CA LEU A 27 1.94 -18.99 -4.10
C LEU A 27 1.69 -17.49 -4.25
N ILE A 28 1.14 -16.83 -3.22
CA ILE A 28 0.86 -15.38 -3.22
C ILE A 28 1.93 -14.57 -2.50
N GLU A 29 2.96 -15.20 -1.98
CA GLU A 29 4.00 -14.52 -1.21
C GLU A 29 4.74 -13.46 -2.03
N VAL A 30 5.03 -13.75 -3.30
CA VAL A 30 5.69 -12.83 -4.22
C VAL A 30 4.90 -11.52 -4.35
N GLN A 31 3.58 -11.62 -4.52
CA GLN A 31 2.70 -10.46 -4.65
C GLN A 31 2.65 -9.65 -3.36
N ARG A 32 2.53 -10.31 -2.22
CA ARG A 32 2.50 -9.66 -0.91
C ARG A 32 3.81 -8.95 -0.61
N LEU A 33 4.93 -9.64 -0.75
CA LEU A 33 6.26 -9.05 -0.52
C LEU A 33 6.54 -7.87 -1.45
N SER A 34 6.14 -7.97 -2.72
CA SER A 34 6.30 -6.87 -3.68
C SER A 34 5.52 -5.64 -3.26
N TYR A 35 4.27 -5.82 -2.82
CA TYR A 35 3.44 -4.70 -2.40
C TYR A 35 3.87 -4.11 -1.05
N ASP A 36 4.27 -4.96 -0.10
CA ASP A 36 4.84 -4.52 1.17
C ASP A 36 6.14 -3.73 0.97
N LEU A 37 6.97 -4.16 0.02
CA LEU A 37 8.18 -3.43 -0.36
C LEU A 37 7.86 -2.09 -1.05
N PHE A 38 6.78 -2.04 -1.82
CA PHE A 38 6.32 -0.81 -2.46
C PHE A 38 5.83 0.22 -1.44
N LEU A 39 5.00 -0.20 -0.48
CA LEU A 39 4.43 0.67 0.54
C LEU A 39 5.40 0.97 1.68
N GLN A 40 6.21 0.01 2.09
CA GLN A 40 7.09 0.07 3.27
C GLN A 40 6.38 0.65 4.51
N LYS A 41 5.10 0.26 4.71
CA LYS A 41 4.22 0.85 5.72
C LYS A 41 4.75 0.68 7.15
N ASN A 42 5.28 -0.51 7.45
CA ASN A 42 5.69 -0.91 8.81
C ASN A 42 7.17 -0.61 9.12
N ILE A 43 7.87 0.05 8.19
CA ILE A 43 9.29 0.36 8.33
C ILE A 43 9.41 1.82 8.76
N SER A 44 10.26 2.10 9.75
CA SER A 44 10.56 3.46 10.17
C SER A 44 11.22 4.25 9.03
N HIS A 45 11.01 5.55 9.00
CA HIS A 45 11.52 6.41 7.92
C HIS A 45 13.02 6.22 7.67
N ASP A 46 13.81 6.12 8.73
CA ASP A 46 15.28 6.02 8.64
C ASP A 46 15.77 4.69 8.05
N GLU A 47 14.96 3.63 8.19
CA GLU A 47 15.29 2.29 7.72
C GLU A 47 14.69 1.95 6.34
N ARG A 48 13.89 2.88 5.76
CA ARG A 48 13.26 2.65 4.47
C ARG A 48 14.27 2.56 3.35
N LEU A 49 14.09 1.55 2.53
CA LEU A 49 14.86 1.40 1.31
C LEU A 49 14.40 2.42 0.26
N ASN A 50 15.32 2.92 -0.54
CA ASN A 50 14.98 3.80 -1.67
C ASN A 50 14.35 3.00 -2.82
N LYS A 51 13.14 2.46 -2.56
CA LYS A 51 12.31 1.69 -3.50
C LYS A 51 10.85 2.04 -3.32
N GLY A 52 10.03 1.75 -4.35
CA GLY A 52 8.59 2.01 -4.30
C GLY A 52 8.25 3.48 -4.10
N LEU A 53 7.37 3.78 -3.16
CA LEU A 53 6.91 5.14 -2.87
C LEU A 53 8.04 6.07 -2.41
N GLU A 54 8.97 5.57 -1.60
CA GLU A 54 10.11 6.36 -1.14
C GLU A 54 10.95 6.87 -2.31
N ASN A 55 11.22 6.01 -3.30
CA ASN A 55 11.96 6.39 -4.48
C ASN A 55 11.21 7.43 -5.33
N VAL A 56 9.89 7.32 -5.42
CA VAL A 56 9.06 8.28 -6.16
C VAL A 56 9.13 9.65 -5.50
N PHE A 57 8.94 9.73 -4.18
CA PHE A 57 9.01 11.01 -3.48
C PHE A 57 10.40 11.63 -3.56
N ARG A 58 11.45 10.86 -3.36
CA ARG A 58 12.83 11.37 -3.52
C ARG A 58 13.18 11.80 -4.94
N GLY A 59 12.52 11.24 -5.93
CA GLY A 59 12.71 11.62 -7.34
C GLY A 59 11.94 12.89 -7.74
N VAL A 60 10.81 13.17 -7.09
CA VAL A 60 10.00 14.37 -7.36
C VAL A 60 10.47 15.57 -6.57
N PHE A 61 10.86 15.37 -5.32
CA PHE A 61 11.37 16.43 -4.44
C PHE A 61 12.90 16.46 -4.46
N PRO A 62 13.52 17.62 -4.25
CA PRO A 62 12.94 18.92 -3.93
C PRO A 62 12.29 19.63 -5.12
N ILE A 63 11.28 20.43 -4.85
CA ILE A 63 10.62 21.30 -5.84
C ILE A 63 11.04 22.74 -5.53
N HIS A 64 11.61 23.41 -6.52
CA HIS A 64 12.06 24.79 -6.42
C HIS A 64 11.05 25.72 -7.11
N ASP A 65 10.88 26.90 -6.55
CA ASP A 65 10.15 27.98 -7.22
C ASP A 65 10.96 28.53 -8.39
N TYR A 66 10.26 29.17 -9.35
CA TYR A 66 10.88 29.79 -10.53
C TYR A 66 11.90 30.88 -10.13
N SER A 67 11.63 31.62 -9.07
CA SER A 67 12.56 32.64 -8.51
C SER A 67 13.61 32.08 -7.57
N GLU A 68 13.62 30.76 -7.34
CA GLU A 68 14.47 30.07 -6.36
C GLU A 68 14.38 30.65 -4.93
N SER A 69 13.32 31.41 -4.65
CA SER A 69 13.08 32.02 -3.33
C SER A 69 12.46 31.04 -2.33
N SER A 70 11.93 29.93 -2.78
CA SER A 70 11.35 28.91 -1.91
C SER A 70 11.59 27.50 -2.45
N THR A 71 11.74 26.56 -1.53
CA THR A 71 11.97 25.14 -1.84
C THR A 71 11.08 24.28 -0.98
N ILE A 72 10.43 23.28 -1.58
CA ILE A 72 9.67 22.25 -0.86
C ILE A 72 10.50 20.97 -0.86
N GLU A 73 10.83 20.50 0.33
CA GLU A 73 11.56 19.26 0.54
C GLU A 73 10.64 18.17 1.08
N TYR A 74 10.91 16.95 0.69
CA TYR A 74 10.30 15.76 1.26
C TYR A 74 11.06 15.30 2.49
N ILE A 75 10.33 15.02 3.57
CA ILE A 75 10.89 14.46 4.80
C ILE A 75 10.53 12.99 4.93
N SER A 76 9.23 12.69 5.02
CA SER A 76 8.75 11.34 5.24
C SER A 76 7.31 11.18 4.75
N TYR A 77 6.85 9.95 4.64
CA TYR A 77 5.43 9.65 4.49
C TYR A 77 4.96 8.71 5.59
N SER A 78 3.68 8.75 5.86
CA SER A 78 3.01 7.87 6.81
C SER A 78 1.65 7.44 6.28
N PHE A 79 1.19 6.29 6.77
CA PHE A 79 -0.15 5.81 6.51
C PHE A 79 -0.95 5.86 7.80
N ASP A 80 -2.13 6.44 7.74
CA ASP A 80 -3.10 6.33 8.82
C ASP A 80 -3.77 4.95 8.80
N GLU A 81 -4.46 4.61 9.87
CA GLU A 81 -5.25 3.39 9.89
C GLU A 81 -6.45 3.49 8.95
N PRO A 82 -6.80 2.38 8.27
CA PRO A 82 -7.98 2.36 7.42
C PRO A 82 -9.23 2.57 8.25
N LYS A 83 -10.19 3.34 7.73
CA LYS A 83 -11.44 3.67 8.45
C LYS A 83 -12.33 2.47 8.69
N PHE A 84 -12.25 1.49 7.81
CA PHE A 84 -13.12 0.30 7.81
C PHE A 84 -12.26 -0.95 7.64
N ASP A 85 -12.68 -2.02 8.32
CA ASP A 85 -12.09 -3.34 8.14
C ASP A 85 -12.50 -3.96 6.79
N THR A 86 -11.78 -5.01 6.39
CA THR A 86 -12.02 -5.73 5.13
C THR A 86 -13.46 -6.24 5.02
N GLY A 87 -14.02 -6.78 6.13
CA GLY A 87 -15.39 -7.25 6.18
C GLY A 87 -16.42 -6.14 5.96
N GLU A 88 -16.23 -5.00 6.62
CA GLU A 88 -17.10 -3.83 6.46
C GLU A 88 -17.00 -3.22 5.05
N CYS A 89 -15.80 -3.19 4.47
CA CYS A 89 -15.62 -2.70 3.11
C CYS A 89 -16.40 -3.52 2.09
N ILE A 90 -16.41 -4.84 2.24
CA ILE A 90 -17.19 -5.73 1.36
C ILE A 90 -18.70 -5.50 1.55
N GLN A 91 -19.16 -5.42 2.80
CA GLN A 91 -20.60 -5.24 3.09
C GLN A 91 -21.13 -3.89 2.64
N ARG A 92 -20.34 -2.84 2.79
CA ARG A 92 -20.72 -1.46 2.45
C ARG A 92 -20.35 -1.07 1.03
N SER A 93 -19.73 -1.95 0.26
CA SER A 93 -19.21 -1.66 -1.08
C SER A 93 -18.25 -0.46 -1.04
N LEU A 94 -17.26 -0.50 -0.18
CA LEU A 94 -16.23 0.52 -0.02
C LEU A 94 -14.86 -0.02 -0.41
N THR A 95 -13.96 0.86 -0.80
CA THR A 95 -12.56 0.49 -1.08
C THR A 95 -11.79 0.35 0.23
N TYR A 96 -11.08 -0.77 0.38
CA TYR A 96 -10.16 -0.96 1.50
C TYR A 96 -8.86 -0.21 1.23
N ALA A 97 -8.72 0.97 1.82
CA ALA A 97 -7.60 1.87 1.59
C ALA A 97 -7.17 2.57 2.88
N ALA A 98 -5.93 2.99 2.91
CA ALA A 98 -5.37 3.81 3.98
C ALA A 98 -5.02 5.21 3.47
N PRO A 99 -5.30 6.26 4.25
CA PRO A 99 -4.88 7.61 3.93
C PRO A 99 -3.35 7.73 3.94
N LEU A 100 -2.80 8.30 2.88
CA LEU A 100 -1.39 8.63 2.77
C LEU A 100 -1.16 10.08 3.15
N LYS A 101 -0.32 10.32 4.12
CA LYS A 101 0.17 11.63 4.52
C LYS A 101 1.65 11.75 4.22
N VAL A 102 2.05 12.89 3.72
CA VAL A 102 3.44 13.19 3.43
C VAL A 102 3.85 14.42 4.22
N THR A 103 4.92 14.29 4.98
CA THR A 103 5.51 15.40 5.72
C THR A 103 6.44 16.16 4.78
N LEU A 104 6.08 17.39 4.49
CA LEU A 104 6.82 18.29 3.63
C LEU A 104 7.39 19.45 4.43
N ARG A 105 8.56 19.90 4.04
CA ARG A 105 9.23 21.08 4.59
C ARG A 105 9.30 22.16 3.53
N LEU A 106 8.71 23.31 3.81
CA LEU A 106 8.86 24.51 3.01
C LEU A 106 9.97 25.37 3.60
N ILE A 107 10.97 25.68 2.81
CA ILE A 107 12.07 26.58 3.15
C ILE A 107 11.93 27.83 2.28
N VAL A 108 11.82 28.97 2.93
CA VAL A 108 11.78 30.26 2.27
C VAL A 108 13.12 30.94 2.47
N TYR A 109 13.72 31.38 1.37
CA TYR A 109 15.00 32.09 1.36
C TYR A 109 14.76 33.59 1.19
N ASP A 110 15.56 34.39 1.87
CA ASP A 110 15.72 35.81 1.58
C ASP A 110 16.97 35.97 0.72
N VAL A 111 16.78 36.51 -0.47
CA VAL A 111 17.85 36.68 -1.44
C VAL A 111 18.27 38.15 -1.39
N ASP A 112 19.43 38.41 -0.82
CA ASP A 112 20.06 39.74 -0.90
C ASP A 112 20.71 39.89 -2.28
N GLU A 113 20.14 40.72 -3.13
CA GLU A 113 20.62 40.98 -4.50
C GLU A 113 22.01 41.58 -4.56
N GLU A 114 22.45 42.25 -3.47
CA GLU A 114 23.76 42.92 -3.43
C GLU A 114 24.94 41.99 -3.13
N ASN A 115 24.70 40.87 -2.42
CA ASN A 115 25.77 39.99 -1.92
C ASN A 115 25.71 38.53 -2.44
N GLU A 116 24.72 38.18 -3.28
CA GLU A 116 24.45 36.80 -3.74
C GLU A 116 24.35 35.78 -2.59
N THR A 117 24.03 36.24 -1.38
CA THR A 117 23.92 35.40 -0.21
C THR A 117 22.46 35.02 0.02
N ARG A 118 22.23 33.71 0.13
CA ARG A 118 20.90 33.16 0.47
C ARG A 118 20.84 32.92 1.97
N SER A 119 19.95 33.59 2.67
CA SER A 119 19.69 33.34 4.08
C SER A 119 18.31 32.67 4.21
N ILE A 120 18.19 31.72 5.14
CA ILE A 120 16.90 31.06 5.43
C ILE A 120 16.07 32.06 6.23
N LYS A 121 14.93 32.46 5.65
CA LYS A 121 13.98 33.38 6.30
C LYS A 121 12.99 32.63 7.18
N ASP A 122 12.42 31.55 6.68
CA ASP A 122 11.41 30.77 7.40
C ASP A 122 11.47 29.29 6.99
N VAL A 123 11.14 28.40 7.93
CA VAL A 123 11.05 26.96 7.70
C VAL A 123 9.73 26.46 8.29
N LYS A 124 8.87 25.86 7.49
CA LYS A 124 7.60 25.29 7.92
C LYS A 124 7.50 23.84 7.54
N GLU A 125 7.16 23.01 8.51
CA GLU A 125 6.87 21.60 8.28
C GLU A 125 5.37 21.35 8.44
N GLN A 126 4.80 20.57 7.54
CA GLN A 126 3.39 20.22 7.58
C GLN A 126 3.15 18.85 6.96
N ASP A 127 2.21 18.10 7.58
CA ASP A 127 1.69 16.87 7.00
C ASP A 127 0.61 17.19 6.00
N VAL A 128 0.80 16.75 4.78
CA VAL A 128 -0.11 16.95 3.66
C VAL A 128 -0.77 15.63 3.29
N TYR A 129 -2.10 15.62 3.26
CA TYR A 129 -2.86 14.49 2.75
C TYR A 129 -2.73 14.40 1.23
N MET A 130 -2.21 13.27 0.74
CA MET A 130 -1.97 13.06 -0.70
C MET A 130 -3.05 12.19 -1.36
N GLY A 131 -3.84 11.48 -0.59
CA GLY A 131 -4.88 10.60 -1.09
C GLY A 131 -4.95 9.28 -0.35
N ASP A 132 -5.84 8.40 -0.79
CA ASP A 132 -6.00 7.08 -0.23
C ASP A 132 -5.31 6.05 -1.13
N LEU A 133 -4.48 5.19 -0.54
CA LEU A 133 -3.88 4.06 -1.23
C LEU A 133 -4.59 2.77 -0.85
N PRO A 134 -4.99 1.94 -1.84
CA PRO A 134 -5.62 0.65 -1.56
C PRO A 134 -4.63 -0.26 -0.82
N LEU A 135 -5.13 -0.99 0.16
CA LEU A 135 -4.37 -1.97 0.91
C LEU A 135 -4.63 -3.38 0.39
N MET A 136 -3.58 -4.19 0.35
CA MET A 136 -3.70 -5.59 0.01
C MET A 136 -4.21 -6.38 1.21
N THR A 137 -5.16 -7.28 0.98
CA THR A 137 -5.67 -8.21 2.00
C THR A 137 -4.67 -9.33 2.28
N SER A 138 -4.92 -10.10 3.35
CA SER A 138 -4.11 -11.29 3.67
C SER A 138 -4.09 -12.33 2.54
N ASN A 139 -5.11 -12.32 1.68
CA ASN A 139 -5.22 -13.21 0.52
C ASN A 139 -4.51 -12.69 -0.74
N GLY A 140 -3.80 -11.57 -0.67
CA GLY A 140 -3.12 -10.98 -1.82
C GLY A 140 -4.06 -10.31 -2.82
N THR A 141 -5.24 -9.90 -2.40
CA THR A 141 -6.27 -9.26 -3.23
C THR A 141 -6.54 -7.83 -2.77
N PHE A 142 -7.18 -7.04 -3.64
CA PHE A 142 -7.65 -5.70 -3.32
C PHE A 142 -9.18 -5.66 -3.30
N ILE A 143 -9.73 -4.89 -2.37
CA ILE A 143 -11.17 -4.61 -2.30
C ILE A 143 -11.35 -3.19 -2.82
N THR A 144 -11.89 -3.07 -4.03
CA THR A 144 -12.12 -1.79 -4.68
C THR A 144 -13.56 -1.66 -5.14
N VAL A 145 -14.09 -0.45 -5.06
CA VAL A 145 -15.40 -0.11 -5.65
C VAL A 145 -15.15 0.46 -7.02
N SER A 146 -15.35 -0.34 -8.06
CA SER A 146 -15.38 0.14 -9.41
C SER A 146 -16.84 0.33 -9.82
N TYR A 147 -17.19 1.55 -10.27
CA TYR A 147 -18.46 1.88 -10.96
C TYR A 147 -19.75 2.06 -10.17
N THR A 148 -19.76 2.29 -8.87
CA THR A 148 -20.99 2.67 -8.18
C THR A 148 -21.52 4.09 -8.52
N HIS A 149 -20.76 4.90 -9.24
CA HIS A 149 -21.13 6.29 -9.57
C HIS A 149 -21.21 6.62 -11.04
N LEU A 150 -21.07 5.63 -11.94
CA LEU A 150 -21.31 5.79 -13.37
C LEU A 150 -22.68 5.20 -13.79
N THR A 151 -23.73 5.54 -13.10
CA THR A 151 -25.02 5.58 -13.74
C THR A 151 -25.06 6.84 -14.58
N LEU A 152 -24.79 6.69 -15.87
CA LEU A 152 -25.17 7.71 -16.85
C LEU A 152 -26.66 7.99 -16.62
N PRO A 153 -27.08 9.26 -16.44
CA PRO A 153 -28.48 9.56 -16.43
C PRO A 153 -29.02 9.21 -17.83
N THR A 154 -29.69 8.08 -17.91
CA THR A 154 -30.55 7.78 -19.06
C THR A 154 -31.65 8.82 -19.03
N LYS A 155 -31.47 9.85 -19.82
CA LYS A 155 -32.59 10.74 -20.18
C LYS A 155 -33.61 9.86 -20.88
N ALA A 156 -34.73 9.65 -20.22
CA ALA A 156 -35.95 9.22 -20.88
C ALA A 156 -36.45 10.31 -21.81
#